data_871413abdb77b5c1d22e236659d39c43
#
_entry.id   871413abdb77b5c1d22e236659d39c43
#
_cell.length_a   1.000
_cell.length_b   1.000
_cell.length_c   1.000
_cell.angle_alpha   90.00
_cell.angle_beta   90.00
_cell.angle_gamma   90.00
#
_symmetry.space_group_name_H-M   'P 1'
#
loop_
_entity.id
_entity.type
_entity.pdbx_description
1 polymer ?
#
loop_
_entity_poly.entity_id
_entity_poly.type
_entity_poly.pdbx_seq_one_letter_code
_entity_poly.pdbx_strand_id
1 'polypeptide(L)'
;MSLSTPATIGPKAAERSVADQITKGGIDWAGNVFRALLMAALGFSVLVLVTLIVDVVTASEPVFRTNFATFMQGTLRTKAHEAGIYQGIVGSFWICAFVVVLAFPLGIAAALYLEEYASDTAFSRFVNVNIRNLAGVPSIVYGILGFTIFTKALRSLTSVGNANGRTIVSAGLTLAILVLP
;
A
#
# COMPACT_ATOMS: atom_id res chain seq x y z
N MET A 1 -17.03 47.31 -47.23
CA MET A 1 -16.88 46.54 -46.03
C MET A 1 -16.24 45.23 -46.46
N SER A 2 -14.90 45.17 -46.52
CA SER A 2 -14.14 44.01 -47.01
C SER A 2 -13.84 43.05 -45.82
N LEU A 3 -14.45 41.90 -45.84
CA LEU A 3 -14.16 40.80 -44.89
C LEU A 3 -12.81 40.23 -45.27
N SER A 4 -11.80 40.49 -44.43
CA SER A 4 -10.49 39.85 -44.51
C SER A 4 -10.60 38.40 -44.09
N THR A 5 -10.44 37.47 -45.01
CA THR A 5 -10.36 36.04 -44.78
C THR A 5 -9.18 35.73 -43.87
N PRO A 6 -9.33 35.00 -42.76
CA PRO A 6 -8.18 34.62 -41.97
C PRO A 6 -7.25 33.68 -42.78
N ALA A 7 -5.97 34.02 -42.83
CA ALA A 7 -4.97 33.22 -43.53
C ALA A 7 -4.91 31.82 -42.91
N THR A 8 -5.30 30.82 -43.70
CA THR A 8 -5.09 29.41 -43.32
C THR A 8 -3.61 29.10 -43.28
N ILE A 9 -3.07 28.88 -42.08
CA ILE A 9 -1.68 28.44 -41.88
C ILE A 9 -1.56 27.05 -42.50
N GLY A 10 -0.81 26.96 -43.61
CA GLY A 10 -0.64 25.71 -44.33
C GLY A 10 0.04 24.64 -43.42
N PRO A 11 -0.23 23.34 -43.67
CA PRO A 11 0.24 22.25 -42.79
C PRO A 11 1.77 22.26 -42.54
N LYS A 12 2.57 22.66 -43.52
CA LYS A 12 4.03 22.81 -43.38
C LYS A 12 4.46 23.99 -42.49
N ALA A 13 3.65 25.02 -42.31
CA ALA A 13 3.94 26.11 -41.39
C ALA A 13 3.58 25.70 -39.92
N ALA A 14 2.52 24.92 -39.76
CA ALA A 14 2.15 24.35 -38.47
C ALA A 14 3.22 23.32 -37.98
N GLU A 15 3.70 22.43 -38.85
CA GLU A 15 4.78 21.50 -38.53
C GLU A 15 6.10 22.20 -38.14
N ARG A 16 6.45 23.28 -38.86
CA ARG A 16 7.65 24.06 -38.50
C ARG A 16 7.49 24.81 -37.19
N SER A 17 6.33 25.32 -36.85
CA SER A 17 6.11 25.98 -35.56
C SER A 17 6.16 25.01 -34.39
N VAL A 18 5.69 23.78 -34.56
CA VAL A 18 5.78 22.72 -33.56
C VAL A 18 7.23 22.23 -33.42
N ALA A 19 7.92 22.02 -34.53
CA ALA A 19 9.35 21.63 -34.50
C ALA A 19 10.23 22.71 -33.87
N ASP A 20 9.98 24.01 -34.15
CA ASP A 20 10.70 25.13 -33.52
C ASP A 20 10.41 25.26 -32.00
N GLN A 21 9.19 24.93 -31.58
CA GLN A 21 8.85 24.93 -30.15
C GLN A 21 9.53 23.77 -29.39
N ILE A 22 9.71 22.63 -30.03
CA ILE A 22 10.39 21.47 -29.46
C ILE A 22 11.90 21.71 -29.41
N THR A 23 12.48 22.40 -30.41
CA THR A 23 13.92 22.65 -30.52
C THR A 23 14.41 23.87 -29.72
N LYS A 24 13.54 24.81 -29.39
CA LYS A 24 13.84 25.94 -28.48
C LYS A 24 13.72 25.55 -27.01
N GLY A 25 14.22 24.38 -26.63
CA GLY A 25 14.46 24.01 -25.26
C GLY A 25 15.58 24.85 -24.67
N GLY A 26 15.27 26.08 -24.23
CA GLY A 26 16.16 26.80 -23.33
C GLY A 26 16.45 25.92 -22.12
N ILE A 27 17.62 26.06 -21.49
CA ILE A 27 17.98 25.34 -20.29
C ILE A 27 16.86 25.55 -19.25
N ASP A 28 16.04 24.52 -19.08
CA ASP A 28 14.95 24.56 -18.09
C ASP A 28 15.54 24.46 -16.68
N TRP A 29 15.99 25.60 -16.17
CA TRP A 29 16.56 25.70 -14.82
C TRP A 29 15.59 25.19 -13.76
N ALA A 30 14.30 25.50 -13.89
CA ALA A 30 13.28 25.05 -12.94
C ALA A 30 13.13 23.53 -12.97
N GLY A 31 13.07 22.93 -14.16
CA GLY A 31 12.99 21.47 -14.32
C GLY A 31 14.27 20.78 -13.82
N ASN A 32 15.45 21.33 -14.08
CA ASN A 32 16.72 20.78 -13.59
C ASN A 32 16.83 20.87 -12.06
N VAL A 33 16.45 21.99 -11.45
CA VAL A 33 16.42 22.15 -9.99
C VAL A 33 15.42 21.18 -9.37
N PHE A 34 14.23 21.06 -9.94
CA PHE A 34 13.22 20.11 -9.47
C PHE A 34 13.72 18.66 -9.54
N ARG A 35 14.34 18.27 -10.65
CA ARG A 35 14.97 16.96 -10.82
C ARG A 35 16.07 16.71 -9.78
N ALA A 36 16.94 17.71 -9.56
CA ALA A 36 17.99 17.61 -8.55
C ALA A 36 17.43 17.44 -7.14
N LEU A 37 16.37 18.17 -6.78
CA LEU A 37 15.67 18.02 -5.50
C LEU A 37 15.05 16.64 -5.34
N LEU A 38 14.41 16.11 -6.39
CA LEU A 38 13.85 14.75 -6.36
C LEU A 38 14.95 13.69 -6.17
N MET A 39 16.07 13.82 -6.89
CA MET A 39 17.21 12.92 -6.73
C MET A 39 17.84 13.02 -5.35
N ALA A 40 17.95 14.23 -4.79
CA ALA A 40 18.45 14.44 -3.44
C ALA A 40 17.50 13.83 -2.39
N ALA A 41 16.19 14.01 -2.54
CA ALA A 41 15.19 13.43 -1.66
C ALA A 41 15.22 11.89 -1.72
N LEU A 42 15.33 11.31 -2.91
CA LEU A 42 15.50 9.87 -3.09
C LEU A 42 16.79 9.36 -2.43
N GLY A 43 17.91 10.03 -2.69
CA GLY A 43 19.20 9.69 -2.09
C GLY A 43 19.18 9.77 -0.57
N PHE A 44 18.55 10.81 -0.01
CA PHE A 44 18.34 10.95 1.43
C PHE A 44 17.49 9.82 2.00
N SER A 45 16.39 9.46 1.33
CA SER A 45 15.53 8.33 1.76
C SER A 45 16.29 7.01 1.78
N VAL A 46 17.09 6.74 0.73
CA VAL A 46 17.93 5.53 0.68
C VAL A 46 18.99 5.54 1.78
N LEU A 47 19.63 6.70 2.03
CA LEU A 47 20.62 6.83 3.09
C LEU A 47 20.02 6.53 4.46
N VAL A 48 18.84 7.09 4.78
CA VAL A 48 18.13 6.80 6.03
C VAL A 48 17.79 5.32 6.13
N LEU A 49 17.30 4.71 5.05
CA LEU A 49 17.00 3.27 5.03
C LEU A 49 18.25 2.42 5.31
N VAL A 50 19.36 2.72 4.63
CA VAL A 50 20.63 2.00 4.83
C VAL A 50 21.13 2.17 6.25
N THR A 51 21.07 3.39 6.81
CA THR A 51 21.47 3.67 8.19
C THR A 51 20.65 2.84 9.18
N LEU A 52 19.32 2.79 9.00
CA LEU A 52 18.43 1.99 9.84
C LEU A 52 18.75 0.49 9.74
N ILE A 53 19.00 -0.02 8.53
CA ILE A 53 19.36 -1.43 8.36
C ILE A 53 20.68 -1.74 9.05
N VAL A 54 21.70 -0.90 8.88
CA VAL A 54 23.00 -1.07 9.53
C VAL A 54 22.86 -1.03 11.05
N ASP A 55 22.09 -0.07 11.59
CA ASP A 55 21.84 0.04 13.02
C ASP A 55 21.16 -1.21 13.59
N VAL A 56 20.09 -1.69 12.94
CA VAL A 56 19.39 -2.92 13.33
C VAL A 56 20.30 -4.14 13.27
N VAL A 57 21.11 -4.29 12.22
CA VAL A 57 22.03 -5.41 12.05
C VAL A 57 23.11 -5.38 13.13
N THR A 58 23.71 -4.23 13.39
CA THR A 58 24.76 -4.10 14.43
C THR A 58 24.20 -4.30 15.83
N ALA A 59 23.02 -3.75 16.12
CA ALA A 59 22.36 -3.93 17.41
C ALA A 59 21.92 -5.40 17.65
N SER A 60 21.65 -6.16 16.60
CA SER A 60 21.19 -7.55 16.69
C SER A 60 22.35 -8.56 16.80
N GLU A 61 23.59 -8.17 16.51
CA GLU A 61 24.77 -9.06 16.52
C GLU A 61 24.90 -9.89 17.80
N PRO A 62 24.77 -9.34 19.03
CA PRO A 62 24.89 -10.12 20.26
C PRO A 62 23.84 -11.23 20.36
N VAL A 63 22.63 -10.99 19.88
CA VAL A 63 21.54 -11.97 19.93
C VAL A 63 21.83 -13.14 18.98
N PHE A 64 22.32 -12.82 17.76
CA PHE A 64 22.67 -13.83 16.77
C PHE A 64 23.85 -14.69 17.18
N ARG A 65 24.87 -14.11 17.85
CA ARG A 65 26.08 -14.87 18.28
C ARG A 65 25.84 -15.71 19.50
N THR A 66 25.07 -15.24 20.48
CA THR A 66 25.02 -15.87 21.81
C THR A 66 23.75 -16.70 22.02
N ASN A 67 22.60 -16.28 21.46
CA ASN A 67 21.28 -16.84 21.81
C ASN A 67 20.40 -17.13 20.59
N PHE A 68 20.96 -17.37 19.42
CA PHE A 68 20.19 -17.55 18.18
C PHE A 68 19.07 -18.61 18.30
N ALA A 69 19.38 -19.77 18.87
CA ALA A 69 18.40 -20.85 19.04
C ALA A 69 17.25 -20.44 19.99
N THR A 70 17.58 -19.77 21.09
CA THR A 70 16.60 -19.27 22.06
C THR A 70 15.75 -18.16 21.44
N PHE A 71 16.36 -17.28 20.65
CA PHE A 71 15.66 -16.21 19.92
C PHE A 71 14.69 -16.76 18.87
N MET A 72 15.10 -17.77 18.12
CA MET A 72 14.26 -18.40 17.09
C MET A 72 13.06 -19.17 17.66
N GLN A 73 13.20 -19.76 18.84
CA GLN A 73 12.18 -20.58 19.49
C GLN A 73 11.39 -19.82 20.57
N GLY A 74 11.91 -18.68 21.00
CA GLY A 74 11.31 -17.88 22.07
C GLY A 74 9.99 -17.23 21.66
N THR A 75 9.16 -16.94 22.66
CA THR A 75 7.92 -16.18 22.51
C THR A 75 8.19 -14.68 22.61
N LEU A 76 7.24 -13.87 22.14
CA LEU A 76 7.31 -12.41 22.29
C LEU A 76 7.27 -12.03 23.77
N ARG A 77 8.34 -11.40 24.26
CA ARG A 77 8.46 -10.92 25.64
C ARG A 77 8.95 -9.48 25.67
N THR A 78 8.60 -8.77 26.72
CA THR A 78 8.99 -7.34 26.89
C THR A 78 10.48 -7.19 27.23
N LYS A 79 11.09 -8.22 27.83
CA LYS A 79 12.51 -8.21 28.16
C LYS A 79 13.33 -8.69 26.97
N ALA A 80 14.25 -7.84 26.49
CA ALA A 80 15.02 -8.08 25.28
C ALA A 80 15.81 -9.42 25.29
N HIS A 81 16.38 -9.82 26.43
CA HIS A 81 17.16 -11.07 26.56
C HIS A 81 16.31 -12.35 26.59
N GLU A 82 15.00 -12.24 26.80
CA GLU A 82 14.05 -13.35 26.79
C GLU A 82 13.14 -13.33 25.54
N ALA A 83 13.25 -12.27 24.73
CA ALA A 83 12.39 -12.09 23.58
C ALA A 83 12.76 -13.06 22.46
N GLY A 84 11.72 -13.64 21.84
CA GLY A 84 11.88 -14.51 20.69
C GLY A 84 10.97 -14.11 19.54
N ILE A 85 11.25 -14.65 18.36
CA ILE A 85 10.57 -14.29 17.11
C ILE A 85 9.53 -15.34 16.65
N TYR A 86 9.56 -16.55 17.22
CA TYR A 86 8.72 -17.66 16.78
C TYR A 86 7.24 -17.30 16.67
N GLN A 87 6.70 -16.70 17.73
CA GLN A 87 5.29 -16.33 17.76
C GLN A 87 4.94 -15.25 16.72
N GLY A 88 5.87 -14.33 16.46
CA GLY A 88 5.70 -13.31 15.41
C GLY A 88 5.67 -13.92 14.01
N ILE A 89 6.61 -14.82 13.70
CA ILE A 89 6.67 -15.50 12.39
C ILE A 89 5.42 -16.35 12.16
N VAL A 90 5.09 -17.22 13.12
CA VAL A 90 3.93 -18.11 13.00
C VAL A 90 2.63 -17.31 12.94
N GLY A 91 2.50 -16.26 13.77
CA GLY A 91 1.32 -15.38 13.74
C GLY A 91 1.17 -14.67 12.41
N SER A 92 2.24 -14.11 11.86
CA SER A 92 2.22 -13.45 10.55
C SER A 92 1.89 -14.43 9.42
N PHE A 93 2.44 -15.64 9.45
CA PHE A 93 2.14 -16.68 8.48
C PHE A 93 0.64 -17.02 8.48
N TRP A 94 0.05 -17.26 9.64
CA TRP A 94 -1.36 -17.59 9.74
C TRP A 94 -2.28 -16.43 9.34
N ILE A 95 -1.92 -15.19 9.68
CA ILE A 95 -2.67 -14.00 9.25
C ILE A 95 -2.63 -13.88 7.73
N CYS A 96 -1.43 -14.00 7.12
CA CYS A 96 -1.29 -13.97 5.67
C CYS A 96 -2.09 -15.09 4.99
N ALA A 97 -1.99 -16.32 5.47
CA ALA A 97 -2.75 -17.45 4.94
C ALA A 97 -4.27 -17.20 5.01
N PHE A 98 -4.74 -16.68 6.13
CA PHE A 98 -6.15 -16.34 6.32
C PHE A 98 -6.61 -15.25 5.33
N VAL A 99 -5.82 -14.20 5.16
CA VAL A 99 -6.12 -13.11 4.22
C VAL A 99 -6.16 -13.63 2.78
N VAL A 100 -5.18 -14.44 2.37
CA VAL A 100 -5.13 -15.03 1.03
C VAL A 100 -6.37 -15.89 0.77
N VAL A 101 -6.71 -16.79 1.69
CA VAL A 101 -7.86 -17.69 1.54
C VAL A 101 -9.19 -16.94 1.49
N LEU A 102 -9.30 -15.82 2.20
CA LEU A 102 -10.55 -15.05 2.25
C LEU A 102 -10.63 -13.96 1.18
N ALA A 103 -9.61 -13.09 1.11
CA ALA A 103 -9.65 -11.91 0.25
C ALA A 103 -9.43 -12.25 -1.23
N PHE A 104 -8.57 -13.21 -1.54
CA PHE A 104 -8.24 -13.53 -2.93
C PHE A 104 -9.43 -14.10 -3.71
N PRO A 105 -10.15 -15.12 -3.23
CA PRO A 105 -11.32 -15.63 -3.94
C PRO A 105 -12.44 -14.61 -4.04
N LEU A 106 -12.70 -13.86 -2.96
CA LEU A 106 -13.76 -12.85 -2.94
C LEU A 106 -13.43 -11.68 -3.88
N GLY A 107 -12.19 -11.20 -3.86
CA GLY A 107 -11.73 -10.11 -4.72
C GLY A 107 -11.80 -10.50 -6.20
N ILE A 108 -11.28 -11.68 -6.57
CA ILE A 108 -11.35 -12.18 -7.97
C ILE A 108 -12.80 -12.36 -8.40
N ALA A 109 -13.64 -12.99 -7.57
CA ALA A 109 -15.05 -13.20 -7.89
C ALA A 109 -15.79 -11.86 -8.08
N ALA A 110 -15.53 -10.88 -7.22
CA ALA A 110 -16.12 -9.55 -7.35
C ALA A 110 -15.64 -8.83 -8.61
N ALA A 111 -14.34 -8.86 -8.89
CA ALA A 111 -13.76 -8.24 -10.09
C ALA A 111 -14.31 -8.85 -11.37
N LEU A 112 -14.32 -10.18 -11.48
CA LEU A 112 -14.87 -10.88 -12.64
C LEU A 112 -16.37 -10.59 -12.81
N TYR A 113 -17.12 -10.59 -11.72
CA TYR A 113 -18.55 -10.26 -11.79
C TYR A 113 -18.77 -8.84 -12.31
N LEU A 114 -18.04 -7.87 -11.79
CA LEU A 114 -18.22 -6.46 -12.16
C LEU A 114 -17.73 -6.12 -13.58
N GLU A 115 -16.70 -6.83 -14.08
CA GLU A 115 -16.15 -6.58 -15.41
C GLU A 115 -16.82 -7.40 -16.50
N GLU A 116 -17.14 -8.65 -16.24
CA GLU A 116 -17.63 -9.57 -17.27
C GLU A 116 -19.16 -9.75 -17.27
N TYR A 117 -19.77 -9.79 -16.09
CA TYR A 117 -21.18 -10.18 -15.95
C TYR A 117 -22.10 -9.03 -15.55
N ALA A 118 -21.60 -7.96 -14.96
CA ALA A 118 -22.45 -6.87 -14.52
C ALA A 118 -22.89 -6.02 -15.70
N SER A 119 -24.19 -6.01 -15.99
CA SER A 119 -24.79 -5.07 -16.92
C SER A 119 -24.52 -3.62 -16.49
N ASP A 120 -24.46 -2.67 -17.44
CA ASP A 120 -24.24 -1.25 -17.15
C ASP A 120 -25.48 -0.61 -16.49
N THR A 121 -25.77 -1.08 -15.27
CA THR A 121 -26.90 -0.61 -14.46
C THR A 121 -26.45 0.43 -13.45
N ALA A 122 -27.41 1.20 -12.93
CA ALA A 122 -27.17 2.16 -11.85
C ALA A 122 -26.59 1.48 -10.60
N PHE A 123 -26.96 0.23 -10.34
CA PHE A 123 -26.42 -0.56 -9.21
C PHE A 123 -24.94 -0.92 -9.42
N SER A 124 -24.56 -1.42 -10.58
CA SER A 124 -23.15 -1.73 -10.90
C SER A 124 -22.27 -0.49 -10.78
N ARG A 125 -22.75 0.64 -11.28
CA ARG A 125 -22.08 1.95 -11.20
C ARG A 125 -21.92 2.40 -9.74
N PHE A 126 -22.97 2.27 -8.94
CA PHE A 126 -22.93 2.57 -7.51
C PHE A 126 -21.88 1.70 -6.77
N VAL A 127 -21.86 0.40 -7.01
CA VAL A 127 -20.89 -0.52 -6.42
C VAL A 127 -19.47 -0.15 -6.82
N ASN A 128 -19.20 0.08 -8.11
CA ASN A 128 -17.88 0.49 -8.62
C ASN A 128 -17.37 1.78 -7.97
N VAL A 129 -18.24 2.80 -7.86
CA VAL A 129 -17.88 4.07 -7.22
C VAL A 129 -17.53 3.85 -5.74
N ASN A 130 -18.30 3.02 -5.03
CA ASN A 130 -18.01 2.72 -3.62
C ASN A 130 -16.69 1.95 -3.44
N ILE A 131 -16.41 0.96 -4.27
CA ILE A 131 -15.12 0.22 -4.23
C ILE A 131 -13.95 1.19 -4.44
N ARG A 132 -14.03 2.06 -5.45
CA ARG A 132 -12.98 3.07 -5.70
C ARG A 132 -12.83 4.06 -4.54
N ASN A 133 -13.91 4.48 -3.92
CA ASN A 133 -13.87 5.35 -2.75
C ASN A 133 -13.25 4.63 -1.54
N LEU A 134 -13.59 3.36 -1.32
CA LEU A 134 -12.99 2.54 -0.26
C LEU A 134 -11.48 2.35 -0.46
N ALA A 135 -11.04 2.12 -1.70
CA ALA A 135 -9.61 2.02 -2.03
C ALA A 135 -8.83 3.31 -1.70
N GLY A 136 -9.49 4.47 -1.72
CA GLY A 136 -8.91 5.76 -1.34
C GLY A 136 -8.82 6.03 0.17
N VAL A 137 -9.43 5.19 1.00
CA VAL A 137 -9.41 5.38 2.46
C VAL A 137 -8.04 5.00 3.04
N PRO A 138 -7.40 5.88 3.84
CA PRO A 138 -6.12 5.56 4.47
C PRO A 138 -6.17 4.28 5.30
N SER A 139 -5.15 3.44 5.19
CA SER A 139 -5.06 2.13 5.88
C SER A 139 -5.22 2.22 7.40
N ILE A 140 -4.81 3.35 8.00
CA ILE A 140 -4.99 3.61 9.44
C ILE A 140 -6.46 3.59 9.84
N VAL A 141 -7.36 4.13 9.00
CA VAL A 141 -8.80 4.13 9.27
C VAL A 141 -9.34 2.71 9.32
N TYR A 142 -8.96 1.88 8.35
CA TYR A 142 -9.30 0.45 8.36
C TYR A 142 -8.75 -0.28 9.58
N GLY A 143 -7.50 0.02 9.97
CA GLY A 143 -6.89 -0.56 11.17
C GLY A 143 -7.66 -0.24 12.44
N ILE A 144 -8.04 1.02 12.65
CA ILE A 144 -8.82 1.45 13.82
C ILE A 144 -10.24 0.87 13.80
N LEU A 145 -10.89 0.91 12.64
CA LEU A 145 -12.24 0.37 12.46
C LEU A 145 -12.26 -1.12 12.70
N GLY A 146 -11.34 -1.87 12.06
CA GLY A 146 -11.23 -3.30 12.23
C GLY A 146 -10.90 -3.69 13.67
N PHE A 147 -9.97 -2.98 14.32
CA PHE A 147 -9.69 -3.18 15.73
C PHE A 147 -10.97 -2.98 16.58
N THR A 148 -11.73 -1.92 16.32
CA THR A 148 -12.94 -1.64 17.11
C THR A 148 -14.05 -2.66 16.86
N ILE A 149 -14.33 -2.98 15.60
CA ILE A 149 -15.40 -3.90 15.22
C ILE A 149 -15.04 -5.33 15.62
N PHE A 150 -13.89 -5.84 15.17
CA PHE A 150 -13.58 -7.27 15.33
C PHE A 150 -13.07 -7.63 16.71
N THR A 151 -12.42 -6.72 17.43
CA THR A 151 -11.93 -7.03 18.78
C THR A 151 -12.92 -6.63 19.88
N LYS A 152 -13.80 -5.67 19.64
CA LYS A 152 -14.76 -5.19 20.64
C LYS A 152 -16.19 -5.63 20.35
N ALA A 153 -16.74 -5.23 19.19
CA ALA A 153 -18.14 -5.50 18.86
C ALA A 153 -18.39 -6.98 18.55
N LEU A 154 -17.48 -7.64 17.82
CA LEU A 154 -17.59 -9.06 17.49
C LEU A 154 -16.73 -9.96 18.38
N ARG A 155 -16.46 -9.51 19.61
CA ARG A 155 -15.60 -10.25 20.55
C ARG A 155 -16.07 -11.68 20.78
N SER A 156 -17.36 -11.93 20.87
CA SER A 156 -17.95 -13.26 21.05
C SER A 156 -17.63 -14.23 19.92
N LEU A 157 -17.44 -13.72 18.69
CA LEU A 157 -17.15 -14.51 17.51
C LEU A 157 -15.64 -14.64 17.24
N THR A 158 -14.86 -13.63 17.64
CA THR A 158 -13.42 -13.56 17.33
C THR A 158 -12.53 -13.95 18.50
N SER A 159 -13.07 -14.05 19.74
CA SER A 159 -12.30 -14.44 20.91
C SER A 159 -12.16 -15.95 21.00
N VAL A 160 -10.91 -16.41 21.12
CA VAL A 160 -10.59 -17.79 21.48
C VAL A 160 -9.82 -17.74 22.80
N GLY A 161 -10.35 -18.38 23.83
CA GLY A 161 -9.76 -18.35 25.17
C GLY A 161 -9.71 -16.94 25.77
N ASN A 162 -8.59 -16.55 26.37
CA ASN A 162 -8.42 -15.25 27.05
C ASN A 162 -7.91 -14.13 26.16
N ALA A 163 -7.96 -14.26 24.83
CA ALA A 163 -7.32 -13.34 23.89
C ALA A 163 -8.04 -11.97 23.74
N ASN A 164 -9.12 -11.71 24.48
CA ASN A 164 -9.86 -10.44 24.46
C ASN A 164 -10.18 -9.91 23.05
N GLY A 165 -10.49 -10.81 22.10
CA GLY A 165 -10.78 -10.46 20.70
C GLY A 165 -9.54 -10.15 19.84
N ARG A 166 -8.34 -10.13 20.42
CA ARG A 166 -7.08 -9.95 19.70
C ARG A 166 -6.58 -11.29 19.18
N THR A 167 -7.17 -11.74 18.09
CA THR A 167 -6.89 -13.06 17.52
C THR A 167 -6.42 -12.93 16.08
N ILE A 168 -5.87 -14.01 15.51
CA ILE A 168 -5.53 -14.13 14.10
C ILE A 168 -6.76 -13.83 13.24
N VAL A 169 -7.95 -14.27 13.67
CA VAL A 169 -9.21 -14.04 12.95
C VAL A 169 -9.54 -12.55 12.88
N SER A 170 -9.47 -11.82 13.99
CA SER A 170 -9.76 -10.37 14.00
C SER A 170 -8.74 -9.58 13.15
N ALA A 171 -7.46 -9.93 13.23
CA ALA A 171 -6.42 -9.33 12.42
C ALA A 171 -6.59 -9.66 10.94
N GLY A 172 -6.84 -10.93 10.61
CA GLY A 172 -7.05 -11.38 9.24
C GLY A 172 -8.30 -10.78 8.59
N LEU A 173 -9.41 -10.66 9.30
CA LEU A 173 -10.61 -9.98 8.80
C LEU A 173 -10.35 -8.49 8.54
N THR A 174 -9.64 -7.81 9.45
CA THR A 174 -9.27 -6.41 9.26
C THR A 174 -8.42 -6.21 8.00
N LEU A 175 -7.40 -7.05 7.81
CA LEU A 175 -6.54 -6.99 6.64
C LEU A 175 -7.25 -7.43 5.36
N ALA A 176 -8.15 -8.41 5.43
CA ALA A 176 -8.95 -8.82 4.29
C ALA A 176 -9.81 -7.68 3.76
N ILE A 177 -10.50 -6.94 4.65
CA ILE A 177 -11.30 -5.76 4.25
C ILE A 177 -10.43 -4.65 3.66
N LEU A 178 -9.21 -4.49 4.16
CA LEU A 178 -8.26 -3.49 3.64
C LEU A 178 -7.76 -3.83 2.24
N VAL A 179 -7.60 -5.11 1.93
CA VAL A 179 -7.01 -5.59 0.65
C VAL A 179 -8.09 -5.78 -0.43
N LEU A 180 -9.35 -5.99 -0.06
CA LEU A 180 -10.45 -6.29 -1.00
C LEU A 180 -10.75 -5.19 -2.02
N PRO A 181 -10.71 -3.87 -1.73
CA PRO A 181 -10.97 -2.82 -2.72
C PRO A 181 -9.87 -2.71 -3.76
#